data_cb6acd31a648c4bb1ecdb0c4d84973f0
#
_entry.id   cb6acd31a648c4bb1ecdb0c4d84973f0
#
_cell.length_a   1.000
_cell.length_b   1.000
_cell.length_c   1.000
_cell.angle_alpha   90.00
_cell.angle_beta   90.00
_cell.angle_gamma   90.00
#
_symmetry.space_group_name_H-M   'P 1'
#
loop_
_entity.id
_entity.type
_entity.pdbx_description
1 polymer ?
#
loop_
_entity_poly.entity_id
_entity_poly.type
_entity_poly.pdbx_seq_one_letter_code
_entity_poly.pdbx_strand_id
1 'polypeptide(L)'
;MNPPTDQDKPTLLLVDDDEAFRKVLARAMERRGYDVTTAPDVPAALAVAQQQPPEYAVVDLKMPGESGLVLIEKLIELDPNTRIVMLTGYASIATAIEAIKLGATHYLAKPVDADQVVAALNK
;
A
#
# COMPACT_ATOMS: atom_id res chain seq x y z
N MET A 1 26.17 -4.26 16.86
CA MET A 1 24.80 -4.39 16.30
C MET A 1 24.89 -4.72 14.83
N ASN A 2 24.31 -5.82 14.42
CA ASN A 2 24.31 -6.19 13.00
C ASN A 2 23.30 -5.34 12.23
N PRO A 3 23.60 -5.00 10.97
CA PRO A 3 22.61 -4.33 10.13
C PRO A 3 21.39 -5.23 9.94
N PRO A 4 20.18 -4.66 9.79
CA PRO A 4 18.99 -5.46 9.56
C PRO A 4 19.13 -6.25 8.26
N THR A 5 18.73 -7.52 8.30
CA THR A 5 18.63 -8.35 7.11
C THR A 5 17.29 -8.10 6.42
N ASP A 6 17.11 -8.63 5.21
CA ASP A 6 15.83 -8.51 4.51
C ASP A 6 14.69 -9.13 5.31
N GLN A 7 14.98 -10.14 6.15
CA GLN A 7 13.98 -10.77 7.01
C GLN A 7 13.51 -9.86 8.15
N ASP A 8 14.35 -8.90 8.55
CA ASP A 8 14.04 -7.97 9.64
C ASP A 8 13.36 -6.70 9.15
N LYS A 9 13.30 -6.48 7.83
CA LYS A 9 12.64 -5.31 7.27
C LYS A 9 11.14 -5.52 7.21
N PRO A 10 10.36 -4.49 7.56
CA PRO A 10 8.91 -4.60 7.41
C PRO A 10 8.52 -4.76 5.94
N THR A 11 7.59 -5.66 5.69
CA THR A 11 7.12 -5.93 4.34
C THR A 11 6.09 -4.89 3.91
N LEU A 12 6.24 -4.40 2.69
CA LEU A 12 5.35 -3.40 2.11
C LEU A 12 4.89 -3.86 0.74
N LEU A 13 3.59 -3.91 0.55
CA LEU A 13 2.98 -4.16 -0.76
C LEU A 13 2.56 -2.83 -1.35
N LEU A 14 3.10 -2.48 -2.52
CA LEU A 14 2.78 -1.25 -3.23
C LEU A 14 1.99 -1.57 -4.49
N VAL A 15 0.75 -1.10 -4.55
CA VAL A 15 -0.17 -1.41 -5.64
C VAL A 15 -0.57 -0.12 -6.35
N ASP A 16 -0.17 0.02 -7.59
CA ASP A 16 -0.47 1.18 -8.43
C ASP A 16 -0.30 0.77 -9.90
N ASP A 17 -1.22 1.17 -10.75
CA ASP A 17 -1.15 0.88 -12.17
C ASP A 17 -0.17 1.76 -12.94
N ASP A 18 0.22 2.89 -12.38
CA ASP A 18 1.23 3.77 -12.97
C ASP A 18 2.63 3.19 -12.72
N GLU A 19 3.22 2.59 -13.75
CA GLU A 19 4.51 1.93 -13.64
C GLU A 19 5.63 2.87 -13.19
N ALA A 20 5.68 4.08 -13.73
CA ALA A 20 6.72 5.04 -13.38
C ALA A 20 6.61 5.46 -11.92
N PHE A 21 5.41 5.80 -11.48
CA PHE A 21 5.16 6.15 -10.09
C PHE A 21 5.49 4.98 -9.15
N ARG A 22 5.05 3.78 -9.51
CA ARG A 22 5.28 2.58 -8.72
C ARG A 22 6.77 2.32 -8.52
N LYS A 23 7.55 2.39 -9.59
CA LYS A 23 9.01 2.18 -9.51
C LYS A 23 9.72 3.22 -8.67
N VAL A 24 9.37 4.49 -8.84
CA VAL A 24 9.99 5.58 -8.07
C VAL A 24 9.69 5.45 -6.60
N LEU A 25 8.42 5.24 -6.26
CA LEU A 25 8.03 5.11 -4.86
C LEU A 25 8.61 3.84 -4.22
N ALA A 26 8.63 2.72 -4.96
CA ALA A 26 9.22 1.49 -4.44
C ALA A 26 10.69 1.68 -4.05
N ARG A 27 11.48 2.29 -4.91
CA ARG A 27 12.88 2.57 -4.62
C ARG A 27 13.05 3.47 -3.41
N ALA A 28 12.22 4.51 -3.32
CA ALA A 28 12.28 5.43 -2.20
C ALA A 28 11.93 4.74 -0.88
N MET A 29 10.96 3.84 -0.89
CA MET A 29 10.58 3.07 0.30
C MET A 29 11.65 2.05 0.68
N GLU A 30 12.27 1.39 -0.31
CA GLU A 30 13.39 0.49 -0.04
C GLU A 30 14.55 1.19 0.65
N ARG A 31 14.87 2.43 0.24
CA ARG A 31 15.91 3.24 0.89
C ARG A 31 15.56 3.58 2.32
N ARG A 32 14.29 3.55 2.68
CA ARG A 32 13.81 3.83 4.03
C ARG A 32 13.64 2.58 4.87
N GLY A 33 14.12 1.44 4.37
CA GLY A 33 14.20 0.21 5.14
C GLY A 33 13.04 -0.74 5.00
N TYR A 34 12.19 -0.56 3.99
CA TYR A 34 11.07 -1.48 3.72
C TYR A 34 11.50 -2.57 2.72
N ASP A 35 10.93 -3.76 2.90
CA ASP A 35 11.03 -4.83 1.92
C ASP A 35 9.81 -4.73 1.00
N VAL A 36 10.00 -4.15 -0.18
CA VAL A 36 8.91 -3.74 -1.06
C VAL A 36 8.64 -4.77 -2.14
N THR A 37 7.39 -5.17 -2.27
CA THR A 37 6.88 -5.93 -3.40
C THR A 37 5.83 -5.06 -4.10
N THR A 38 5.87 -5.02 -5.42
CA THR A 38 4.96 -4.19 -6.21
C THR A 38 3.96 -5.03 -6.99
N ALA A 39 2.81 -4.46 -7.27
CA ALA A 39 1.79 -5.08 -8.10
C ALA A 39 1.06 -4.00 -8.91
N PRO A 40 0.72 -4.28 -10.18
CA PRO A 40 0.05 -3.29 -11.02
C PRO A 40 -1.47 -3.27 -10.87
N ASP A 41 -2.06 -4.28 -10.26
CA ASP A 41 -3.51 -4.42 -10.18
C ASP A 41 -3.91 -5.30 -8.99
N VAL A 42 -5.22 -5.43 -8.78
CA VAL A 42 -5.77 -6.19 -7.65
C VAL A 42 -5.42 -7.68 -7.73
N PRO A 43 -5.59 -8.39 -8.87
CA PRO A 43 -5.23 -9.81 -8.91
C PRO A 43 -3.77 -10.09 -8.59
N ALA A 44 -2.84 -9.29 -9.12
CA ALA A 44 -1.42 -9.46 -8.83
C ALA A 44 -1.12 -9.21 -7.36
N ALA A 45 -1.73 -8.18 -6.77
CA ALA A 45 -1.56 -7.85 -5.36
C ALA A 45 -2.07 -8.98 -4.46
N LEU A 46 -3.21 -9.55 -4.79
CA LEU A 46 -3.77 -10.66 -4.01
C LEU A 46 -2.91 -11.91 -4.09
N ALA A 47 -2.33 -12.21 -5.25
CA ALA A 47 -1.42 -13.34 -5.40
C ALA A 47 -0.21 -13.21 -4.45
N VAL A 48 0.34 -12.02 -4.35
CA VAL A 48 1.44 -11.73 -3.42
C VAL A 48 0.99 -11.87 -1.97
N ALA A 49 -0.12 -11.24 -1.62
CA ALA A 49 -0.61 -11.19 -0.24
C ALA A 49 -1.05 -12.58 0.28
N GLN A 50 -1.57 -13.43 -0.60
CA GLN A 50 -1.97 -14.77 -0.21
C GLN A 50 -0.78 -15.66 0.16
N GLN A 51 0.38 -15.43 -0.45
CA GLN A 51 1.59 -16.16 -0.10
C GLN A 51 2.20 -15.64 1.20
N GLN A 52 2.22 -14.33 1.36
CA GLN A 52 2.74 -13.69 2.55
C GLN A 52 2.01 -12.37 2.77
N PRO A 53 1.05 -12.34 3.73
CA PRO A 53 0.36 -11.08 4.04
C PRO A 53 1.36 -10.00 4.46
N PRO A 54 1.31 -8.81 3.83
CA PRO A 54 2.27 -7.75 4.15
C PRO A 54 1.93 -7.08 5.48
N GLU A 55 2.95 -6.52 6.14
CA GLU A 55 2.73 -5.69 7.32
C GLU A 55 2.11 -4.34 6.95
N TYR A 56 2.53 -3.80 5.81
CA TYR A 56 2.08 -2.51 5.29
C TYR A 56 1.63 -2.66 3.84
N ALA A 57 0.65 -1.87 3.46
CA ALA A 57 0.22 -1.79 2.06
C ALA A 57 -0.05 -0.34 1.68
N VAL A 58 0.36 0.03 0.48
CA VAL A 58 0.04 1.31 -0.14
C VAL A 58 -0.74 0.98 -1.41
N VAL A 59 -1.98 1.42 -1.47
CA VAL A 59 -2.92 1.01 -2.52
C VAL A 59 -3.47 2.23 -3.23
N ASP A 60 -3.28 2.28 -4.56
CA ASP A 60 -3.94 3.27 -5.39
C ASP A 60 -5.43 2.91 -5.48
N LEU A 61 -6.28 3.89 -5.24
CA LEU A 61 -7.71 3.68 -5.24
C LEU A 61 -8.23 3.41 -6.65
N LYS A 62 -7.71 4.15 -7.64
CA LYS A 62 -8.24 4.10 -9.00
C LYS A 62 -7.32 3.30 -9.91
N MET A 63 -7.72 2.07 -10.19
CA MET A 63 -6.99 1.16 -11.07
C MET A 63 -7.95 0.55 -12.10
N PRO A 64 -7.45 0.15 -13.28
CA PRO A 64 -8.27 -0.58 -14.23
C PRO A 64 -8.77 -1.90 -13.64
N GLY A 65 -10.00 -2.26 -13.95
CA GLY A 65 -10.62 -3.48 -13.41
C GLY A 65 -11.19 -3.25 -12.03
N GLU A 66 -10.80 -4.05 -11.04
CA GLU A 66 -11.30 -3.91 -9.68
C GLU A 66 -10.69 -2.69 -8.99
N SER A 67 -11.48 -2.00 -8.18
CA SER A 67 -11.01 -0.82 -7.46
C SER A 67 -10.13 -1.18 -6.28
N GLY A 68 -9.33 -0.20 -5.83
CA GLY A 68 -8.51 -0.37 -4.63
C GLY A 68 -9.34 -0.64 -3.37
N LEU A 69 -10.61 -0.24 -3.33
CA LEU A 69 -11.49 -0.53 -2.19
C LEU A 69 -11.70 -2.04 -2.02
N VAL A 70 -11.86 -2.76 -3.12
CA VAL A 70 -12.00 -4.22 -3.08
C VAL A 70 -10.72 -4.86 -2.52
N LEU A 71 -9.57 -4.36 -2.94
CA LEU A 71 -8.30 -4.87 -2.45
C LEU A 71 -8.13 -4.63 -0.95
N ILE A 72 -8.49 -3.43 -0.47
CA ILE A 72 -8.42 -3.12 0.98
C ILE A 72 -9.22 -4.15 1.77
N GLU A 73 -10.45 -4.41 1.36
CA GLU A 73 -11.31 -5.37 2.04
C GLU A 73 -10.68 -6.75 2.10
N LYS A 74 -10.15 -7.22 0.97
CA LYS A 74 -9.52 -8.55 0.88
C LYS A 74 -8.21 -8.64 1.67
N LEU A 75 -7.41 -7.59 1.69
CA LEU A 75 -6.18 -7.57 2.49
C LEU A 75 -6.48 -7.66 3.98
N ILE A 76 -7.50 -6.95 4.45
CA ILE A 76 -7.92 -6.99 5.85
C ILE A 76 -8.48 -8.37 6.22
N GLU A 77 -9.18 -9.03 5.29
CA GLU A 77 -9.63 -10.41 5.52
C GLU A 77 -8.45 -11.37 5.70
N LEU A 78 -7.36 -11.18 4.92
CA LEU A 78 -6.17 -12.01 5.03
C LEU A 78 -5.40 -11.76 6.32
N ASP A 79 -5.25 -10.50 6.71
CA ASP A 79 -4.58 -10.12 7.95
C ASP A 79 -5.14 -8.79 8.45
N PRO A 80 -5.97 -8.83 9.51
CA PRO A 80 -6.56 -7.61 10.07
C PRO A 80 -5.54 -6.61 10.63
N ASN A 81 -4.31 -7.02 10.83
CA ASN A 81 -3.26 -6.14 11.36
C ASN A 81 -2.48 -5.39 10.28
N THR A 82 -2.71 -5.71 8.99
CA THR A 82 -2.07 -4.97 7.91
C THR A 82 -2.47 -3.50 7.96
N ARG A 83 -1.47 -2.62 7.98
CA ARG A 83 -1.71 -1.18 7.96
C ARG A 83 -1.73 -0.72 6.51
N ILE A 84 -2.82 -0.09 6.11
CA ILE A 84 -3.06 0.27 4.71
C ILE A 84 -3.18 1.78 4.57
N VAL A 85 -2.36 2.36 3.70
CA VAL A 85 -2.48 3.75 3.26
C VAL A 85 -3.00 3.74 1.83
N MET A 86 -4.12 4.41 1.62
CA MET A 86 -4.72 4.53 0.31
C MET A 86 -4.23 5.80 -0.37
N LEU A 87 -3.92 5.70 -1.65
CA LEU A 87 -3.58 6.85 -2.48
C LEU A 87 -4.72 7.15 -3.44
N THR A 88 -4.98 8.43 -3.67
CA THR A 88 -6.03 8.83 -4.61
C THR A 88 -5.63 10.09 -5.35
N GLY A 89 -5.89 10.13 -6.67
CA GLY A 89 -5.74 11.34 -7.47
C GLY A 89 -6.91 12.30 -7.30
N TYR A 90 -8.00 11.86 -6.70
CA TYR A 90 -9.18 12.66 -6.41
C TYR A 90 -9.50 12.57 -4.93
N ALA A 91 -9.50 13.71 -4.26
CA ALA A 91 -9.92 13.77 -2.87
C ALA A 91 -11.45 13.72 -2.79
N SER A 92 -12.03 12.54 -2.94
CA SER A 92 -13.45 12.34 -2.65
C SER A 92 -13.56 11.98 -1.17
N ILE A 93 -14.23 12.82 -0.41
CA ILE A 93 -14.46 12.58 1.02
C ILE A 93 -15.24 11.28 1.21
N ALA A 94 -16.26 11.06 0.38
CA ALA A 94 -17.08 9.84 0.48
C ALA A 94 -16.25 8.57 0.26
N THR A 95 -15.33 8.57 -0.71
CA THR A 95 -14.49 7.43 -1.01
C THR A 95 -13.46 7.19 0.11
N ALA A 96 -12.89 8.26 0.65
CA ALA A 96 -11.95 8.17 1.76
C ALA A 96 -12.63 7.57 3.00
N ILE A 97 -13.85 8.01 3.31
CA ILE A 97 -14.63 7.48 4.42
C ILE A 97 -14.90 5.99 4.22
N GLU A 98 -15.28 5.59 3.01
CA GLU A 98 -15.53 4.19 2.70
C GLU A 98 -14.27 3.33 2.87
N ALA A 99 -13.12 3.82 2.40
CA ALA A 99 -11.85 3.11 2.56
C ALA A 99 -11.50 2.91 4.04
N ILE A 100 -11.70 3.93 4.87
CA ILE A 100 -11.47 3.82 6.31
C ILE A 100 -12.41 2.81 6.95
N LYS A 101 -13.68 2.80 6.55
CA LYS A 101 -14.66 1.83 7.04
C LYS A 101 -14.27 0.39 6.67
N LEU A 102 -13.63 0.19 5.53
CA LEU A 102 -13.18 -1.13 5.09
C LEU A 102 -11.87 -1.57 5.75
N GLY A 103 -11.21 -0.67 6.47
CA GLY A 103 -10.01 -1.02 7.22
C GLY A 103 -8.74 -0.27 6.86
N ALA A 104 -8.79 0.68 5.91
CA ALA A 104 -7.63 1.50 5.61
C ALA A 104 -7.27 2.37 6.82
N THR A 105 -5.97 2.50 7.08
CA THR A 105 -5.49 3.28 8.22
C THR A 105 -5.55 4.79 7.92
N HIS A 106 -5.13 5.17 6.71
CA HIS A 106 -5.11 6.56 6.26
C HIS A 106 -5.29 6.65 4.76
N TYR A 107 -5.57 7.84 4.26
CA TYR A 107 -5.51 8.13 2.84
C TYR A 107 -4.64 9.35 2.59
N LEU A 108 -4.03 9.40 1.40
CA LEU A 108 -3.25 10.54 0.95
C LEU A 108 -3.65 10.90 -0.48
N ALA A 109 -3.71 12.20 -0.76
CA ALA A 109 -3.98 12.68 -2.12
C ALA A 109 -2.67 12.76 -2.91
N LYS A 110 -2.67 12.27 -4.14
CA LYS A 110 -1.53 12.46 -5.05
C LYS A 110 -1.45 13.93 -5.48
N PRO A 111 -0.25 14.48 -5.67
CA PRO A 111 1.06 13.83 -5.60
C PRO A 111 1.54 13.64 -4.17
N VAL A 112 2.23 12.53 -3.92
CA VAL A 112 2.80 12.21 -2.61
C VAL A 112 4.28 11.88 -2.76
N ASP A 113 5.05 12.14 -1.70
CA ASP A 113 6.43 11.66 -1.62
C ASP A 113 6.53 10.53 -0.58
N ALA A 114 7.70 9.88 -0.55
CA ALA A 114 7.91 8.75 0.33
C ALA A 114 7.85 9.14 1.81
N ASP A 115 8.26 10.35 2.18
CA ASP A 115 8.20 10.79 3.57
C ASP A 115 6.77 10.93 4.06
N GLN A 116 5.86 11.40 3.21
CA GLN A 116 4.43 11.47 3.53
C GLN A 116 3.86 10.06 3.73
N VAL A 117 4.25 9.12 2.87
CA VAL A 117 3.79 7.73 2.97
C VAL A 117 4.29 7.09 4.27
N VAL A 118 5.57 7.25 4.59
CA VAL A 118 6.13 6.72 5.84
C VAL A 118 5.40 7.29 7.05
N ALA A 119 5.17 8.61 7.07
CA ALA A 119 4.45 9.24 8.17
C ALA A 119 3.05 8.67 8.35
N ALA A 120 2.33 8.43 7.24
CA ALA A 120 0.99 7.86 7.29
C ALA A 120 0.99 6.40 7.75
N LEU A 121 1.98 5.60 7.32
CA LEU A 121 2.10 4.20 7.74
C LEU A 121 2.37 4.05 9.24
N ASN A 122 3.01 5.03 9.84
CA ASN A 122 3.44 4.97 11.25
C ASN A 122 2.57 5.78 12.21
N LYS A 123 1.46 6.30 11.73
CA LYS A 123 0.52 7.03 12.60
C LYS A 123 -0.30 6.11 13.47
#